data_346ea20cc7f1e6db2ed1a3e60efca6d0
#
_entry.id   346ea20cc7f1e6db2ed1a3e60efca6d0
#
_cell.length_a   1.000
_cell.length_b   1.000
_cell.length_c   1.000
_cell.angle_alpha   90.00
_cell.angle_beta   90.00
_cell.angle_gamma   90.00
#
_symmetry.space_group_name_H-M   'P 1'
#
loop_
_entity.id
_entity.type
_entity.pdbx_description
1 polymer ?
#
loop_
_entity_poly.entity_id
_entity_poly.type
_entity_poly.pdbx_seq_one_letter_code
_entity_poly.pdbx_strand_id
1 'polypeptide(L)'
;MNGIVNVLKPPGMSSHQVVSFFRRLLQMKRIGHGGTLDPGASGVLPILVGKATRLSDYLMDYEKTYVAELTLGLATSTQDASGETTALNTEFTVSPKRLADVLASFQGTIWQTPPMVSAVRVGGRRLYELAREGVSVPRKPRQVQIHAINIMAIWHEQETLGFGTRVLLRVVCSKGTYIRTLCHDIGEKLGVGAHMSFLTRVSSGPFRSADAHTLEEITALAAQGNLEFLLPMQTALPGWTQGKVHPLVEERIKNGQFILREHLLDVPSALTVGDDVVLLSVDGEMLALAEIRRTDQLVCQPFRVFME
;
A
#
# COMPACT_ATOMS: atom_id res chain seq x y z
N MET A 1 1.84 23.75 -1.36
CA MET A 1 1.98 22.69 -0.33
C MET A 1 2.21 21.37 -1.04
N ASN A 2 3.28 20.63 -0.69
CA ASN A 2 3.64 19.33 -1.25
C ASN A 2 4.14 18.43 -0.11
N GLY A 3 3.74 17.17 -0.08
CA GLY A 3 4.18 16.23 0.95
C GLY A 3 3.33 14.98 1.01
N ILE A 4 3.53 14.18 2.06
CA ILE A 4 2.82 12.92 2.28
C ILE A 4 2.23 12.94 3.69
N VAL A 5 0.98 12.51 3.82
CA VAL A 5 0.35 12.32 5.12
C VAL A 5 0.19 10.84 5.38
N ASN A 6 0.76 10.35 6.48
CA ASN A 6 0.56 8.98 6.93
C ASN A 6 -0.75 8.91 7.72
N VAL A 7 -1.82 8.43 7.08
CA VAL A 7 -3.18 8.45 7.64
C VAL A 7 -3.55 7.07 8.18
N LEU A 8 -4.13 7.04 9.37
CA LEU A 8 -4.84 5.89 9.88
C LEU A 8 -6.29 5.93 9.36
N LYS A 9 -6.54 5.28 8.22
CA LYS A 9 -7.88 5.23 7.63
C LYS A 9 -8.84 4.48 8.55
N PRO A 10 -9.97 5.06 8.96
CA PRO A 10 -10.99 4.34 9.72
C PRO A 10 -11.72 3.32 8.84
N PRO A 11 -12.35 2.27 9.42
CA PRO A 11 -13.28 1.43 8.70
C PRO A 11 -14.52 2.23 8.27
N GLY A 12 -15.24 1.75 7.25
CA GLY A 12 -16.44 2.40 6.71
C GLY A 12 -16.18 3.46 5.65
N MET A 13 -14.96 3.99 5.52
CA MET A 13 -14.58 4.94 4.49
C MET A 13 -13.78 4.27 3.37
N SER A 14 -14.08 4.59 2.11
CA SER A 14 -13.22 4.24 0.98
C SER A 14 -11.96 5.12 0.94
N SER A 15 -10.87 4.62 0.34
CA SER A 15 -9.64 5.40 0.13
C SER A 15 -9.90 6.70 -0.65
N HIS A 16 -10.88 6.71 -1.56
CA HIS A 16 -11.27 7.91 -2.31
C HIS A 16 -12.00 8.95 -1.43
N GLN A 17 -12.82 8.52 -0.46
CA GLN A 17 -13.46 9.42 0.49
C GLN A 17 -12.42 10.11 1.38
N VAL A 18 -11.36 9.40 1.78
CA VAL A 18 -10.23 10.00 2.50
C VAL A 18 -9.52 11.05 1.63
N VAL A 19 -9.25 10.76 0.34
CA VAL A 19 -8.73 11.76 -0.60
C VAL A 19 -9.64 12.98 -0.71
N SER A 20 -10.97 12.77 -0.78
CA SER A 20 -11.96 13.86 -0.84
C SER A 20 -12.00 14.68 0.45
N PHE A 21 -11.80 14.04 1.60
CA PHE A 21 -11.64 14.74 2.89
C PHE A 21 -10.44 15.70 2.84
N PHE A 22 -9.26 15.23 2.41
CA PHE A 22 -8.06 16.07 2.31
C PHE A 22 -8.20 17.18 1.28
N ARG A 23 -8.89 16.94 0.16
CA ARG A 23 -9.18 18.00 -0.83
C ARG A 23 -9.94 19.17 -0.22
N ARG A 24 -10.90 18.86 0.65
CA ARG A 24 -11.69 19.90 1.37
C ARG A 24 -10.85 20.55 2.47
N LEU A 25 -10.19 19.76 3.30
CA LEU A 25 -9.41 20.24 4.44
C LEU A 25 -8.29 21.19 3.99
N LEU A 26 -7.53 20.81 2.96
CA LEU A 26 -6.37 21.58 2.47
C LEU A 26 -6.72 22.51 1.31
N GLN A 27 -7.99 22.57 0.87
CA GLN A 27 -8.47 23.34 -0.28
C GLN A 27 -7.65 23.11 -1.56
N MET A 28 -7.22 21.87 -1.78
CA MET A 28 -6.36 21.47 -2.88
C MET A 28 -7.02 20.38 -3.73
N LYS A 29 -6.96 20.54 -5.08
CA LYS A 29 -7.47 19.53 -6.02
C LYS A 29 -6.52 18.35 -6.19
N ARG A 30 -5.20 18.60 -6.17
CA ARG A 30 -4.16 17.61 -6.47
C ARG A 30 -3.81 16.82 -5.23
N ILE A 31 -4.62 15.81 -4.95
CA ILE A 31 -4.44 14.86 -3.85
C ILE A 31 -4.73 13.44 -4.35
N GLY A 32 -3.88 12.48 -3.96
CA GLY A 32 -3.98 11.06 -4.28
C GLY A 32 -3.66 10.18 -3.07
N HIS A 33 -3.57 8.86 -3.27
CA HIS A 33 -3.16 7.91 -2.22
C HIS A 33 -2.15 6.91 -2.75
N GLY A 34 -1.32 6.35 -1.86
CA GLY A 34 -0.25 5.38 -2.17
C GLY A 34 -0.68 3.91 -2.13
N GLY A 35 -1.95 3.60 -2.40
CA GLY A 35 -2.47 2.23 -2.45
C GLY A 35 -3.83 2.09 -1.79
N THR A 36 -4.78 1.49 -2.50
CA THR A 36 -6.17 1.34 -2.05
C THR A 36 -6.27 0.44 -0.81
N LEU A 37 -7.15 0.81 0.10
CA LEU A 37 -7.74 -0.05 1.12
C LEU A 37 -9.24 -0.17 0.86
N ASP A 38 -9.78 -1.36 1.09
CA ASP A 38 -11.22 -1.62 1.01
C ASP A 38 -11.99 -0.76 2.03
N PRO A 39 -13.26 -0.43 1.79
CA PRO A 39 -14.05 0.39 2.73
C PRO A 39 -14.11 -0.20 4.14
N GLY A 40 -14.31 -1.51 4.28
CA GLY A 40 -14.35 -2.18 5.58
C GLY A 40 -12.99 -2.33 6.26
N ALA A 41 -11.89 -2.20 5.52
CA ALA A 41 -10.54 -2.28 6.08
C ALA A 41 -10.12 -0.97 6.76
N SER A 42 -9.24 -1.07 7.75
CA SER A 42 -8.63 0.07 8.44
C SER A 42 -7.10 0.12 8.22
N GLY A 43 -6.45 1.14 8.76
CA GLY A 43 -4.99 1.20 8.87
C GLY A 43 -4.31 2.19 7.93
N VAL A 44 -3.01 1.99 7.76
CA VAL A 44 -2.10 2.91 7.07
C VAL A 44 -2.53 3.19 5.64
N LEU A 45 -2.81 4.45 5.31
CA LEU A 45 -3.11 4.94 3.97
C LEU A 45 -2.28 6.21 3.70
N PRO A 46 -1.13 6.11 3.04
CA PRO A 46 -0.36 7.29 2.67
C PRO A 46 -1.15 8.16 1.67
N ILE A 47 -1.38 9.42 2.04
CA ILE A 47 -2.05 10.43 1.21
C ILE A 47 -0.98 11.34 0.61
N LEU A 48 -1.04 11.52 -0.69
CA LEU A 48 -0.09 12.29 -1.48
C LEU A 48 -0.68 13.66 -1.76
N VAL A 49 0.01 14.72 -1.32
CA VAL A 49 -0.43 16.11 -1.43
C VAL A 49 0.40 16.85 -2.48
N GLY A 50 -0.25 17.53 -3.40
CA GLY A 50 0.40 18.35 -4.42
C GLY A 50 1.28 17.54 -5.37
N LYS A 51 2.52 17.95 -5.53
CA LYS A 51 3.50 17.31 -6.42
C LYS A 51 3.85 15.87 -5.99
N ALA A 52 3.67 15.52 -4.69
CA ALA A 52 3.87 14.16 -4.19
C ALA A 52 3.00 13.13 -4.92
N THR A 53 1.88 13.51 -5.55
CA THR A 53 1.06 12.58 -6.37
C THR A 53 1.85 11.92 -7.50
N ARG A 54 2.97 12.49 -7.92
CA ARG A 54 3.90 11.89 -8.91
C ARG A 54 4.72 10.74 -8.34
N LEU A 55 4.70 10.54 -7.00
CA LEU A 55 5.39 9.43 -6.32
C LEU A 55 4.48 8.22 -6.09
N SER A 56 3.22 8.25 -6.57
CA SER A 56 2.24 7.19 -6.33
C SER A 56 2.73 5.79 -6.71
N ASP A 57 3.43 5.67 -7.84
CA ASP A 57 3.90 4.38 -8.35
C ASP A 57 4.91 3.75 -7.39
N TYR A 58 5.83 4.55 -6.82
CA TYR A 58 6.80 4.07 -5.84
C TYR A 58 6.10 3.55 -4.58
N LEU A 59 5.10 4.28 -4.06
CA LEU A 59 4.35 3.85 -2.88
C LEU A 59 3.52 2.60 -3.15
N MET A 60 2.94 2.49 -4.34
CA MET A 60 2.19 1.30 -4.72
C MET A 60 3.07 0.05 -4.80
N ASP A 61 4.34 0.21 -5.18
CA ASP A 61 5.29 -0.89 -5.39
C ASP A 61 5.84 -1.49 -4.10
N TYR A 62 5.81 -0.77 -2.99
CA TYR A 62 6.26 -1.28 -1.70
C TYR A 62 5.49 -2.52 -1.26
N GLU A 63 6.15 -3.34 -0.44
CA GLU A 63 5.47 -4.39 0.33
C GLU A 63 4.50 -3.78 1.37
N LYS A 64 3.52 -4.57 1.76
CA LYS A 64 2.52 -4.21 2.77
C LYS A 64 2.47 -5.27 3.84
N THR A 65 2.25 -4.83 5.09
CA THR A 65 1.96 -5.72 6.19
C THR A 65 0.52 -5.53 6.64
N TYR A 66 -0.18 -6.63 6.75
CA TYR A 66 -1.57 -6.67 7.21
C TYR A 66 -1.71 -7.51 8.48
N VAL A 67 -2.67 -7.15 9.30
CA VAL A 67 -3.29 -8.04 10.28
C VAL A 67 -4.70 -8.33 9.79
N ALA A 68 -5.01 -9.60 9.58
CA ALA A 68 -6.27 -10.08 9.02
C ALA A 68 -6.86 -11.15 9.89
N GLU A 69 -8.17 -11.16 10.08
CA GLU A 69 -8.90 -12.26 10.71
C GLU A 69 -9.53 -13.12 9.62
N LEU A 70 -9.23 -14.41 9.68
CA LEU A 70 -9.80 -15.47 8.88
C LEU A 70 -10.87 -16.19 9.71
N THR A 71 -12.09 -16.33 9.20
CA THR A 71 -13.16 -17.11 9.82
C THR A 71 -13.43 -18.36 9.01
N LEU A 72 -13.37 -19.54 9.65
CA LEU A 72 -13.55 -20.85 9.02
C LEU A 72 -15.02 -21.28 8.96
N GLY A 73 -15.36 -22.04 7.92
CA GLY A 73 -16.65 -22.70 7.76
C GLY A 73 -17.68 -21.92 6.95
N LEU A 74 -17.36 -20.71 6.50
CA LEU A 74 -18.27 -19.88 5.72
C LEU A 74 -17.52 -19.14 4.61
N ALA A 75 -17.91 -19.36 3.35
CA ALA A 75 -17.42 -18.58 2.21
C ALA A 75 -18.46 -17.55 1.77
N THR A 76 -18.00 -16.40 1.26
CA THR A 76 -18.86 -15.30 0.80
C THR A 76 -18.51 -14.86 -0.61
N SER A 77 -19.48 -14.22 -1.29
CA SER A 77 -19.35 -13.74 -2.67
C SER A 77 -18.27 -12.66 -2.84
N THR A 78 -17.99 -11.87 -1.80
CA THR A 78 -16.94 -10.84 -1.77
C THR A 78 -15.63 -11.31 -1.16
N GLN A 79 -15.60 -12.55 -0.63
CA GLN A 79 -14.48 -13.14 0.11
C GLN A 79 -14.18 -12.41 1.45
N ASP A 80 -15.07 -11.52 1.89
CA ASP A 80 -15.07 -10.84 3.18
C ASP A 80 -16.46 -10.88 3.84
N ALA A 81 -16.60 -10.38 5.07
CA ALA A 81 -17.84 -10.43 5.83
C ALA A 81 -19.00 -9.59 5.24
N SER A 82 -18.78 -8.81 4.18
CA SER A 82 -19.82 -7.97 3.57
C SER A 82 -20.62 -8.69 2.47
N GLY A 83 -20.13 -9.84 2.00
CA GLY A 83 -20.74 -10.60 0.91
C GLY A 83 -21.85 -11.55 1.37
N GLU A 84 -22.67 -11.99 0.41
CA GLU A 84 -23.64 -13.06 0.64
C GLU A 84 -22.93 -14.40 0.82
N THR A 85 -23.47 -15.27 1.66
CA THR A 85 -22.96 -16.63 1.87
C THR A 85 -23.07 -17.46 0.60
N THR A 86 -21.96 -17.97 0.13
CA THR A 86 -21.89 -18.86 -1.07
C THR A 86 -21.70 -20.31 -0.71
N ALA A 87 -21.06 -20.59 0.44
CA ALA A 87 -20.92 -21.94 0.98
C ALA A 87 -20.91 -21.88 2.51
N LEU A 88 -21.56 -22.83 3.13
CA LEU A 88 -21.62 -23.02 4.56
C LEU A 88 -21.28 -24.47 4.90
N ASN A 89 -20.27 -24.67 5.76
CA ASN A 89 -19.91 -25.98 6.30
C ASN A 89 -19.84 -25.85 7.84
N THR A 90 -20.75 -26.46 8.54
CA THR A 90 -20.84 -26.42 10.00
C THR A 90 -20.26 -27.67 10.69
N GLU A 91 -19.99 -28.73 9.92
CA GLU A 91 -19.54 -30.02 10.41
C GLU A 91 -18.17 -30.38 9.87
N PHE A 92 -17.13 -29.86 10.48
CA PHE A 92 -15.75 -30.21 10.17
C PHE A 92 -14.85 -30.11 11.41
N THR A 93 -13.68 -30.70 11.27
CA THR A 93 -12.61 -30.61 12.27
C THR A 93 -11.28 -30.43 11.55
N VAL A 94 -10.57 -29.36 11.88
CA VAL A 94 -9.21 -29.07 11.38
C VAL A 94 -8.26 -29.04 12.55
N SER A 95 -7.14 -29.77 12.47
CA SER A 95 -6.11 -29.69 13.50
C SER A 95 -5.29 -28.39 13.34
N PRO A 96 -4.78 -27.78 14.42
CA PRO A 96 -3.88 -26.63 14.33
C PRO A 96 -2.66 -26.88 13.43
N LYS A 97 -2.14 -28.13 13.45
CA LYS A 97 -1.04 -28.54 12.56
C LYS A 97 -1.44 -28.44 11.08
N ARG A 98 -2.63 -28.94 10.71
CA ARG A 98 -3.13 -28.89 9.33
C ARG A 98 -3.30 -27.43 8.86
N LEU A 99 -3.80 -26.54 9.73
CA LEU A 99 -3.87 -25.12 9.43
C LEU A 99 -2.47 -24.55 9.19
N ALA A 100 -1.50 -24.83 10.06
CA ALA A 100 -0.13 -24.35 9.92
C ALA A 100 0.53 -24.85 8.62
N ASP A 101 0.34 -26.13 8.26
CA ASP A 101 0.85 -26.72 7.01
C ASP A 101 0.24 -26.04 5.77
N VAL A 102 -1.06 -25.73 5.80
CA VAL A 102 -1.75 -25.00 4.73
C VAL A 102 -1.24 -23.56 4.62
N LEU A 103 -1.12 -22.84 5.72
CA LEU A 103 -0.56 -21.47 5.74
C LEU A 103 0.87 -21.44 5.17
N ALA A 104 1.72 -22.37 5.57
CA ALA A 104 3.09 -22.49 5.06
C ALA A 104 3.13 -22.67 3.52
N SER A 105 2.14 -23.38 2.96
CA SER A 105 2.06 -23.61 1.50
C SER A 105 1.66 -22.37 0.70
N PHE A 106 1.20 -21.30 1.33
CA PHE A 106 0.94 -20.00 0.69
C PHE A 106 2.13 -19.05 0.77
N GLN A 107 3.19 -19.40 1.52
CA GLN A 107 4.39 -18.59 1.57
C GLN A 107 5.21 -18.74 0.28
N GLY A 108 5.78 -17.65 -0.19
CA GLY A 108 6.50 -17.59 -1.47
C GLY A 108 5.67 -16.99 -2.59
N THR A 109 5.95 -17.37 -3.81
CA THR A 109 5.23 -16.90 -5.01
C THR A 109 3.96 -17.72 -5.22
N ILE A 110 2.82 -17.06 -5.26
CA ILE A 110 1.52 -17.69 -5.51
C ILE A 110 0.77 -17.00 -6.66
N TRP A 111 -0.19 -17.72 -7.22
CA TRP A 111 -1.13 -17.17 -8.20
C TRP A 111 -2.45 -16.84 -7.51
N GLN A 112 -2.90 -15.59 -7.63
CA GLN A 112 -4.22 -15.17 -7.17
C GLN A 112 -5.09 -14.68 -8.33
N THR A 113 -6.34 -15.12 -8.37
CA THR A 113 -7.37 -14.52 -9.22
C THR A 113 -7.99 -13.33 -8.49
N PRO A 114 -7.84 -12.08 -8.99
CA PRO A 114 -8.43 -10.91 -8.31
C PRO A 114 -9.93 -11.10 -8.09
N PRO A 115 -10.48 -10.68 -6.92
CA PRO A 115 -11.92 -10.78 -6.68
C PRO A 115 -12.70 -9.85 -7.63
N MET A 116 -13.99 -10.14 -7.87
CA MET A 116 -14.85 -9.27 -8.69
C MET A 116 -14.97 -7.87 -8.09
N VAL A 117 -15.02 -7.77 -6.78
CA VAL A 117 -15.01 -6.48 -6.07
C VAL A 117 -13.58 -5.95 -5.96
N SER A 118 -13.00 -5.50 -7.07
CA SER A 118 -11.64 -4.93 -7.10
C SER A 118 -11.52 -3.77 -8.09
N ALA A 119 -10.43 -2.98 -7.96
CA ALA A 119 -10.13 -1.86 -8.85
C ALA A 119 -9.48 -2.27 -10.17
N VAL A 120 -9.26 -3.56 -10.41
CA VAL A 120 -8.72 -4.09 -11.68
C VAL A 120 -9.66 -3.74 -12.83
N ARG A 121 -9.08 -3.40 -13.97
CA ARG A 121 -9.86 -3.08 -15.19
C ARG A 121 -9.86 -4.26 -16.16
N VAL A 122 -11.04 -4.54 -16.69
CA VAL A 122 -11.24 -5.49 -17.79
C VAL A 122 -12.12 -4.79 -18.83
N GLY A 123 -11.68 -4.75 -20.08
CA GLY A 123 -12.41 -4.04 -21.15
C GLY A 123 -12.62 -2.53 -20.87
N GLY A 124 -11.67 -1.89 -20.16
CA GLY A 124 -11.77 -0.46 -19.81
C GLY A 124 -12.59 -0.14 -18.54
N ARG A 125 -13.43 -1.07 -18.07
CA ARG A 125 -14.29 -0.92 -16.88
C ARG A 125 -13.64 -1.57 -15.66
N ARG A 126 -13.88 -1.03 -14.47
CA ARG A 126 -13.39 -1.61 -13.21
C ARG A 126 -14.27 -2.80 -12.80
N LEU A 127 -13.65 -3.85 -12.25
CA LEU A 127 -14.37 -5.06 -11.85
C LEU A 127 -15.49 -4.79 -10.84
N TYR A 128 -15.25 -3.89 -9.86
CA TYR A 128 -16.27 -3.55 -8.88
C TYR A 128 -17.52 -2.86 -9.50
N GLU A 129 -17.37 -2.16 -10.64
CA GLU A 129 -18.48 -1.55 -11.39
C GLU A 129 -19.34 -2.65 -12.03
N LEU A 130 -18.69 -3.63 -12.65
CA LEU A 130 -19.36 -4.81 -13.22
C LEU A 130 -20.03 -5.66 -12.14
N ALA A 131 -19.36 -5.87 -11.00
CA ALA A 131 -19.92 -6.61 -9.87
C ALA A 131 -21.22 -5.99 -9.34
N ARG A 132 -21.31 -4.66 -9.25
CA ARG A 132 -22.55 -3.95 -8.85
C ARG A 132 -23.70 -4.11 -9.83
N GLU A 133 -23.40 -4.36 -11.09
CA GLU A 133 -24.38 -4.66 -12.15
C GLU A 133 -24.73 -6.15 -12.21
N GLY A 134 -24.19 -6.98 -11.31
CA GLY A 134 -24.39 -8.43 -11.30
C GLY A 134 -23.61 -9.16 -12.40
N VAL A 135 -22.70 -8.48 -13.10
CA VAL A 135 -21.94 -9.05 -14.22
C VAL A 135 -20.64 -9.65 -13.69
N SER A 136 -20.45 -10.95 -13.91
CA SER A 136 -19.19 -11.65 -13.66
C SER A 136 -18.42 -11.84 -14.96
N VAL A 137 -17.10 -11.56 -14.93
CA VAL A 137 -16.21 -11.69 -16.08
C VAL A 137 -15.00 -12.56 -15.76
N PRO A 138 -14.43 -13.28 -16.74
CA PRO A 138 -13.18 -13.99 -16.55
C PRO A 138 -12.06 -13.04 -16.12
N ARG A 139 -11.29 -13.45 -15.12
CA ARG A 139 -10.17 -12.68 -14.56
C ARG A 139 -8.89 -13.49 -14.71
N LYS A 140 -7.85 -12.85 -15.21
CA LYS A 140 -6.54 -13.49 -15.33
C LYS A 140 -5.88 -13.59 -13.96
N PRO A 141 -5.41 -14.76 -13.53
CA PRO A 141 -4.59 -14.89 -12.34
C PRO A 141 -3.35 -14.00 -12.44
N ARG A 142 -2.87 -13.51 -11.30
CA ARG A 142 -1.67 -12.69 -11.20
C ARG A 142 -0.73 -13.28 -10.17
N GLN A 143 0.54 -13.21 -10.45
CA GLN A 143 1.57 -13.60 -9.51
C GLN A 143 1.71 -12.55 -8.42
N VAL A 144 1.72 -12.99 -7.17
CA VAL A 144 1.99 -12.19 -5.99
C VAL A 144 2.95 -12.94 -5.07
N GLN A 145 3.65 -12.20 -4.20
CA GLN A 145 4.59 -12.77 -3.26
C GLN A 145 4.06 -12.63 -1.84
N ILE A 146 3.97 -13.72 -1.10
CA ILE A 146 3.75 -13.74 0.34
C ILE A 146 5.11 -13.93 1.00
N HIS A 147 5.65 -12.87 1.59
CA HIS A 147 6.96 -12.91 2.24
C HIS A 147 6.91 -13.63 3.58
N ALA A 148 5.82 -13.41 4.32
CA ALA A 148 5.55 -14.09 5.58
C ALA A 148 4.05 -14.18 5.87
N ILE A 149 3.64 -15.28 6.51
CA ILE A 149 2.31 -15.45 7.05
C ILE A 149 2.46 -16.14 8.42
N ASN A 150 1.99 -15.49 9.48
CA ASN A 150 2.15 -15.96 10.86
C ASN A 150 0.81 -15.90 11.59
N ILE A 151 0.50 -16.94 12.35
CA ILE A 151 -0.63 -16.96 13.28
C ILE A 151 -0.26 -16.09 14.49
N MET A 152 -1.09 -15.09 14.79
CA MET A 152 -0.98 -14.25 15.98
C MET A 152 -1.85 -14.76 17.12
N ALA A 153 -3.07 -15.21 16.80
CA ALA A 153 -4.01 -15.75 17.75
C ALA A 153 -5.01 -16.69 17.05
N ILE A 154 -5.59 -17.61 17.79
CA ILE A 154 -6.69 -18.45 17.36
C ILE A 154 -7.76 -18.39 18.46
N TRP A 155 -9.00 -18.07 18.09
CA TRP A 155 -10.13 -18.08 19.01
C TRP A 155 -11.05 -19.26 18.69
N HIS A 156 -11.05 -20.25 19.57
CA HIS A 156 -11.90 -21.44 19.54
C HIS A 156 -12.06 -21.97 20.96
N GLU A 157 -13.09 -22.76 21.18
CA GLU A 157 -13.43 -23.30 22.50
C GLU A 157 -12.89 -24.72 22.72
N GLN A 158 -12.35 -25.37 21.68
CA GLN A 158 -11.91 -26.78 21.70
C GLN A 158 -10.47 -26.93 21.20
N GLU A 159 -9.87 -28.11 21.43
CA GLU A 159 -8.51 -28.41 20.91
C GLU A 159 -8.41 -28.46 19.38
N THR A 160 -9.54 -28.66 18.71
CA THR A 160 -9.64 -28.70 17.24
C THR A 160 -10.46 -27.52 16.71
N LEU A 161 -10.11 -27.04 15.53
CA LEU A 161 -10.73 -25.90 14.89
C LEU A 161 -12.01 -26.36 14.17
N GLY A 162 -13.14 -25.79 14.54
CA GLY A 162 -14.44 -26.08 13.96
C GLY A 162 -15.06 -24.83 13.30
N PHE A 163 -16.37 -24.92 13.01
CA PHE A 163 -17.15 -23.82 12.46
C PHE A 163 -17.05 -22.54 13.32
N GLY A 164 -16.88 -21.41 12.66
CA GLY A 164 -16.76 -20.12 13.33
C GLY A 164 -15.41 -19.84 14.00
N THR A 165 -14.45 -20.79 13.95
CA THR A 165 -13.09 -20.53 14.43
C THR A 165 -12.51 -19.30 13.73
N ARG A 166 -12.00 -18.35 14.51
CA ARG A 166 -11.33 -17.16 14.01
C ARG A 166 -9.83 -17.25 14.22
N VAL A 167 -9.09 -16.95 13.18
CA VAL A 167 -7.61 -16.99 13.17
C VAL A 167 -7.08 -15.64 12.80
N LEU A 168 -6.32 -15.00 13.68
CA LEU A 168 -5.65 -13.74 13.42
C LEU A 168 -4.30 -14.02 12.78
N LEU A 169 -4.08 -13.47 11.60
CA LEU A 169 -2.89 -13.64 10.79
C LEU A 169 -2.15 -12.31 10.62
N ARG A 170 -0.84 -12.35 10.76
CA ARG A 170 0.04 -11.28 10.26
C ARG A 170 0.59 -11.72 8.92
N VAL A 171 0.33 -10.92 7.87
CA VAL A 171 0.73 -11.22 6.49
C VAL A 171 1.63 -10.10 5.96
N VAL A 172 2.82 -10.45 5.49
CA VAL A 172 3.73 -9.54 4.75
C VAL A 172 3.72 -9.96 3.29
N CYS A 173 3.38 -9.04 2.38
CA CYS A 173 3.18 -9.41 0.98
C CYS A 173 3.54 -8.28 0.00
N SER A 174 3.75 -8.65 -1.25
CA SER A 174 3.97 -7.73 -2.36
C SER A 174 2.72 -6.90 -2.70
N LYS A 175 2.93 -5.87 -3.51
CA LYS A 175 1.82 -5.14 -4.16
C LYS A 175 0.86 -6.09 -4.87
N GLY A 176 -0.41 -5.68 -4.95
CA GLY A 176 -1.44 -6.41 -5.72
C GLY A 176 -1.98 -7.66 -5.05
N THR A 177 -1.50 -8.02 -3.85
CA THR A 177 -2.02 -9.13 -3.05
C THR A 177 -3.39 -8.78 -2.47
N TYR A 178 -4.38 -9.66 -2.68
CA TYR A 178 -5.71 -9.57 -2.10
C TYR A 178 -5.79 -10.47 -0.87
N ILE A 179 -5.83 -9.87 0.32
CA ILE A 179 -5.91 -10.65 1.58
C ILE A 179 -7.25 -11.38 1.69
N ARG A 180 -8.33 -10.82 1.14
CA ARG A 180 -9.64 -11.50 1.02
C ARG A 180 -9.51 -12.81 0.25
N THR A 181 -8.85 -12.77 -0.91
CA THR A 181 -8.62 -13.97 -1.73
C THR A 181 -7.70 -14.96 -1.00
N LEU A 182 -6.67 -14.49 -0.30
CA LEU A 182 -5.81 -15.35 0.51
C LEU A 182 -6.62 -16.11 1.57
N CYS A 183 -7.50 -15.43 2.32
CA CYS A 183 -8.37 -16.06 3.32
C CYS A 183 -9.32 -17.08 2.68
N HIS A 184 -9.93 -16.74 1.56
CA HIS A 184 -10.79 -17.65 0.81
C HIS A 184 -10.02 -18.90 0.33
N ASP A 185 -8.87 -18.73 -0.31
CA ASP A 185 -8.06 -19.82 -0.85
C ASP A 185 -7.52 -20.75 0.26
N ILE A 186 -7.21 -20.20 1.45
CA ILE A 186 -6.87 -20.99 2.64
C ILE A 186 -8.06 -21.90 3.03
N GLY A 187 -9.27 -21.34 3.07
CA GLY A 187 -10.50 -22.09 3.38
C GLY A 187 -10.78 -23.20 2.37
N GLU A 188 -10.60 -22.92 1.08
CA GLU A 188 -10.73 -23.90 -0.02
C GLU A 188 -9.69 -25.03 0.13
N LYS A 189 -8.43 -24.69 0.43
CA LYS A 189 -7.36 -25.68 0.59
C LYS A 189 -7.52 -26.54 1.85
N LEU A 190 -8.17 -26.01 2.88
CA LEU A 190 -8.58 -26.78 4.06
C LEU A 190 -9.79 -27.68 3.78
N GLY A 191 -10.59 -27.36 2.73
CA GLY A 191 -11.83 -28.06 2.37
C GLY A 191 -13.03 -27.66 3.21
N VAL A 192 -12.98 -26.53 3.93
CA VAL A 192 -14.01 -26.09 4.88
C VAL A 192 -14.69 -24.77 4.49
N GLY A 193 -14.12 -24.03 3.54
CA GLY A 193 -14.51 -22.67 3.22
C GLY A 193 -14.05 -21.67 4.29
N ALA A 194 -13.79 -20.42 3.87
CA ALA A 194 -13.45 -19.33 4.76
C ALA A 194 -13.67 -17.96 4.10
N HIS A 195 -13.71 -16.93 4.92
CA HIS A 195 -13.70 -15.53 4.47
C HIS A 195 -12.86 -14.67 5.43
N MET A 196 -12.52 -13.48 4.97
CA MET A 196 -11.86 -12.46 5.78
C MET A 196 -12.92 -11.68 6.57
N SER A 197 -12.88 -11.75 7.89
CA SER A 197 -13.81 -11.03 8.78
C SER A 197 -13.30 -9.69 9.26
N PHE A 198 -11.96 -9.49 9.28
CA PHE A 198 -11.33 -8.22 9.65
C PHE A 198 -10.05 -8.00 8.87
N LEU A 199 -9.73 -6.71 8.60
CA LEU A 199 -8.47 -6.33 7.96
C LEU A 199 -7.99 -4.97 8.47
N THR A 200 -6.74 -4.93 8.89
CA THR A 200 -6.03 -3.66 9.07
C THR A 200 -4.65 -3.71 8.41
N ARG A 201 -4.29 -2.65 7.69
CA ARG A 201 -2.94 -2.48 7.14
C ARG A 201 -2.05 -1.79 8.16
N VAL A 202 -1.07 -2.50 8.70
CA VAL A 202 -0.17 -1.97 9.73
C VAL A 202 1.06 -1.29 9.15
N SER A 203 1.42 -1.61 7.88
CA SER A 203 2.44 -0.84 7.16
C SER A 203 2.25 -0.83 5.66
N SER A 204 2.80 0.19 5.00
CA SER A 204 2.90 0.34 3.54
C SER A 204 4.24 1.00 3.22
N GLY A 205 5.24 0.19 2.84
CA GLY A 205 6.62 0.65 2.72
C GLY A 205 7.12 1.29 4.03
N PRO A 206 7.62 2.53 3.97
CA PRO A 206 8.17 3.22 5.15
C PRO A 206 7.09 3.69 6.15
N PHE A 207 5.82 3.70 5.75
CA PHE A 207 4.72 4.20 6.58
C PHE A 207 4.19 3.11 7.50
N ARG A 208 4.10 3.38 8.80
CA ARG A 208 3.67 2.45 9.86
C ARG A 208 2.47 3.01 10.61
N SER A 209 1.66 2.13 11.18
CA SER A 209 0.49 2.52 11.98
C SER A 209 0.84 3.28 13.26
N ALA A 210 2.02 3.01 13.84
CA ALA A 210 2.50 3.73 15.02
C ALA A 210 2.76 5.22 14.77
N ASP A 211 3.06 5.59 13.51
CA ASP A 211 3.40 6.95 13.09
C ASP A 211 2.25 7.60 12.28
N ALA A 212 1.08 6.96 12.27
CA ALA A 212 -0.06 7.42 11.48
C ALA A 212 -1.00 8.28 12.33
N HIS A 213 -1.52 9.34 11.71
CA HIS A 213 -2.52 10.23 12.33
C HIS A 213 -3.94 9.82 11.94
N THR A 214 -4.87 9.94 12.87
CA THR A 214 -6.31 9.85 12.59
C THR A 214 -6.80 11.10 11.83
N LEU A 215 -7.98 11.02 11.23
CA LEU A 215 -8.58 12.19 10.55
C LEU A 215 -8.93 13.31 11.53
N GLU A 216 -9.30 12.95 12.75
CA GLU A 216 -9.63 13.86 13.85
C GLU A 216 -8.38 14.63 14.31
N GLU A 217 -7.26 13.96 14.54
CA GLU A 217 -5.98 14.58 14.90
C GLU A 217 -5.52 15.55 13.81
N ILE A 218 -5.58 15.12 12.54
CA ILE A 218 -5.21 15.95 11.39
C ILE A 218 -6.11 17.20 11.31
N THR A 219 -7.41 17.04 11.55
CA THR A 219 -8.35 18.17 11.56
C THR A 219 -8.02 19.16 12.66
N ALA A 220 -7.70 18.68 13.86
CA ALA A 220 -7.34 19.51 15.00
C ALA A 220 -6.02 20.29 14.76
N LEU A 221 -5.01 19.61 14.22
CA LEU A 221 -3.74 20.25 13.85
C LEU A 221 -3.94 21.31 12.76
N ALA A 222 -4.65 20.97 11.71
CA ALA A 222 -4.92 21.90 10.61
C ALA A 222 -5.71 23.15 11.05
N ALA A 223 -6.66 23.01 11.97
CA ALA A 223 -7.41 24.13 12.53
C ALA A 223 -6.53 25.10 13.30
N GLN A 224 -5.38 24.65 13.81
CA GLN A 224 -4.36 25.46 14.49
C GLN A 224 -3.30 26.02 13.52
N GLY A 225 -3.41 25.73 12.22
CA GLY A 225 -2.39 26.07 11.23
C GLY A 225 -1.13 25.19 11.32
N ASN A 226 -1.16 24.11 12.14
CA ASN A 226 -0.05 23.19 12.30
C ASN A 226 -0.09 22.12 11.19
N LEU A 227 1.00 21.98 10.45
CA LEU A 227 1.16 21.04 9.33
C LEU A 227 2.19 19.94 9.62
N GLU A 228 2.51 19.65 10.88
CA GLU A 228 3.48 18.62 11.26
C GLU A 228 3.10 17.22 10.76
N PHE A 229 1.82 16.96 10.48
CA PHE A 229 1.36 15.74 9.85
C PHE A 229 1.80 15.59 8.38
N LEU A 230 2.31 16.67 7.74
CA LEU A 230 2.74 16.67 6.35
C LEU A 230 4.24 16.35 6.26
N LEU A 231 4.56 15.11 5.99
CA LEU A 231 5.91 14.62 5.83
C LEU A 231 6.54 15.09 4.50
N PRO A 232 7.87 15.30 4.44
CA PRO A 232 8.59 15.61 3.21
C PRO A 232 8.39 14.52 2.15
N MET A 233 8.42 14.91 0.86
CA MET A 233 8.20 13.97 -0.26
C MET A 233 9.24 12.83 -0.30
N GLN A 234 10.49 13.11 0.06
CA GLN A 234 11.57 12.12 0.10
C GLN A 234 11.33 10.97 1.12
N THR A 235 10.43 11.13 2.07
CA THR A 235 9.98 10.04 2.96
C THR A 235 9.39 8.86 2.17
N ALA A 236 8.90 9.10 0.95
CA ALA A 236 8.45 8.05 0.04
C ALA A 236 9.58 7.18 -0.52
N LEU A 237 10.83 7.56 -0.36
CA LEU A 237 11.98 6.95 -1.04
C LEU A 237 13.09 6.59 -0.03
N PRO A 238 12.78 5.71 0.95
CA PRO A 238 13.76 5.29 1.94
C PRO A 238 14.94 4.59 1.26
N GLY A 239 16.15 4.93 1.70
CA GLY A 239 17.39 4.36 1.16
C GLY A 239 17.87 4.98 -0.15
N TRP A 240 17.10 5.87 -0.78
CA TRP A 240 17.61 6.63 -1.92
C TRP A 240 18.63 7.66 -1.46
N THR A 241 19.72 7.71 -2.18
CA THR A 241 20.75 8.73 -1.97
C THR A 241 20.18 10.13 -2.23
N GLN A 242 20.52 11.09 -1.38
CA GLN A 242 20.08 12.48 -1.52
C GLN A 242 21.29 13.37 -1.82
N GLY A 243 21.13 14.29 -2.75
CA GLY A 243 22.13 15.30 -3.08
C GLY A 243 21.53 16.69 -3.10
N LYS A 244 22.10 17.63 -2.34
CA LYS A 244 21.72 19.04 -2.40
C LYS A 244 22.39 19.70 -3.59
N VAL A 245 21.63 20.52 -4.33
CA VAL A 245 22.15 21.23 -5.49
C VAL A 245 22.35 22.73 -5.21
N HIS A 246 23.26 23.32 -5.94
CA HIS A 246 23.47 24.76 -5.90
C HIS A 246 22.25 25.48 -6.54
N PRO A 247 21.72 26.58 -5.94
CA PRO A 247 20.54 27.29 -6.46
C PRO A 247 20.66 27.71 -7.92
N LEU A 248 21.87 28.06 -8.38
CA LEU A 248 22.14 28.50 -9.77
C LEU A 248 21.82 27.43 -10.83
N VAL A 249 21.65 26.16 -10.44
CA VAL A 249 21.38 25.08 -11.39
C VAL A 249 19.94 24.55 -11.34
N GLU A 250 19.09 25.11 -10.49
CA GLU A 250 17.69 24.68 -10.37
C GLU A 250 16.94 24.80 -11.70
N GLU A 251 17.18 25.86 -12.47
CA GLU A 251 16.57 26.02 -13.80
C GLU A 251 17.02 24.94 -14.80
N ARG A 252 18.24 24.43 -14.67
CA ARG A 252 18.70 23.27 -15.46
C ARG A 252 17.93 22.01 -15.09
N ILE A 253 17.69 21.77 -13.80
CA ILE A 253 16.89 20.62 -13.31
C ILE A 253 15.45 20.73 -13.81
N LYS A 254 14.85 21.92 -13.74
CA LYS A 254 13.50 22.19 -14.24
C LYS A 254 13.35 21.82 -15.71
N ASN A 255 14.36 22.10 -16.50
CA ASN A 255 14.42 21.78 -17.93
C ASN A 255 14.89 20.34 -18.22
N GLY A 256 15.08 19.51 -17.20
CA GLY A 256 15.53 18.11 -17.34
C GLY A 256 16.98 17.98 -17.85
N GLN A 257 17.80 19.02 -17.72
CA GLN A 257 19.20 18.99 -18.11
C GLN A 257 20.03 18.23 -17.06
N PHE A 258 21.12 17.60 -17.50
CA PHE A 258 22.03 16.89 -16.61
C PHE A 258 22.73 17.83 -15.62
N ILE A 259 23.02 17.28 -14.44
CA ILE A 259 23.72 17.93 -13.32
C ILE A 259 25.07 17.27 -13.16
N LEU A 260 26.12 18.07 -13.01
CA LEU A 260 27.50 17.63 -12.78
C LEU A 260 27.82 17.67 -11.27
N ARG A 261 28.93 17.01 -10.87
CA ARG A 261 29.42 17.01 -9.49
C ARG A 261 29.59 18.41 -8.90
N GLU A 262 30.12 19.34 -9.67
CA GLU A 262 30.34 20.73 -9.28
C GLU A 262 29.06 21.50 -8.95
N HIS A 263 27.92 21.00 -9.42
CA HIS A 263 26.60 21.54 -9.15
C HIS A 263 25.99 21.04 -7.84
N LEU A 264 26.63 20.06 -7.21
CA LEU A 264 26.13 19.43 -5.97
C LEU A 264 26.93 19.99 -4.78
N LEU A 265 26.20 20.44 -3.76
CA LEU A 265 26.77 20.94 -2.52
C LEU A 265 27.20 19.81 -1.59
N ASP A 266 26.47 18.70 -1.61
CA ASP A 266 26.70 17.54 -0.79
C ASP A 266 26.46 16.27 -1.62
N VAL A 267 27.51 15.45 -1.77
CA VAL A 267 27.47 14.22 -2.59
C VAL A 267 28.00 13.06 -1.78
N PRO A 268 27.22 12.01 -1.61
CA PRO A 268 27.73 10.77 -1.03
C PRO A 268 28.88 10.18 -1.86
N SER A 269 29.85 9.63 -1.18
CA SER A 269 31.14 9.18 -1.77
C SER A 269 31.08 7.87 -2.57
N ALA A 270 29.93 7.17 -2.61
CA ALA A 270 29.81 5.82 -3.16
C ALA A 270 28.60 5.70 -4.10
N LEU A 271 28.60 6.44 -5.21
CA LEU A 271 27.59 6.29 -6.26
C LEU A 271 28.12 5.47 -7.43
N THR A 272 27.26 4.63 -7.99
CA THR A 272 27.53 3.84 -9.20
C THR A 272 26.61 4.24 -10.35
N VAL A 273 27.01 3.92 -11.58
CA VAL A 273 26.14 4.14 -12.75
C VAL A 273 24.86 3.29 -12.59
N GLY A 274 23.71 3.92 -12.78
CA GLY A 274 22.39 3.32 -12.60
C GLY A 274 21.78 3.57 -11.23
N ASP A 275 22.51 4.15 -10.28
CA ASP A 275 21.91 4.55 -9.00
C ASP A 275 20.93 5.69 -9.16
N ASP A 276 19.81 5.58 -8.48
CA ASP A 276 18.80 6.63 -8.37
C ASP A 276 19.12 7.59 -7.22
N VAL A 277 18.97 8.89 -7.48
CA VAL A 277 19.28 9.97 -6.54
C VAL A 277 18.10 10.94 -6.44
N VAL A 278 17.85 11.43 -5.23
CA VAL A 278 16.93 12.54 -4.97
C VAL A 278 17.71 13.84 -4.98
N LEU A 279 17.41 14.73 -5.90
CA LEU A 279 17.97 16.09 -5.94
C LEU A 279 17.13 17.03 -5.10
N LEU A 280 17.76 17.69 -4.12
CA LEU A 280 17.13 18.59 -3.18
C LEU A 280 17.66 20.02 -3.35
N SER A 281 16.82 21.02 -3.07
CA SER A 281 17.27 22.41 -2.87
C SER A 281 18.12 22.54 -1.61
N VAL A 282 18.71 23.70 -1.39
CA VAL A 282 19.42 24.02 -0.12
C VAL A 282 18.50 23.93 1.10
N ASP A 283 17.22 24.25 0.93
CA ASP A 283 16.20 24.18 1.99
C ASP A 283 15.62 22.78 2.19
N GLY A 284 16.10 21.78 1.41
CA GLY A 284 15.66 20.40 1.51
C GLY A 284 14.37 20.07 0.76
N GLU A 285 13.90 20.94 -0.13
CA GLU A 285 12.77 20.63 -1.01
C GLU A 285 13.20 19.69 -2.14
N MET A 286 12.37 18.70 -2.44
CA MET A 286 12.61 17.78 -3.55
C MET A 286 12.41 18.48 -4.90
N LEU A 287 13.48 18.57 -5.68
CA LEU A 287 13.49 19.16 -7.00
C LEU A 287 13.29 18.14 -8.12
N ALA A 288 13.99 17.00 -8.03
CA ALA A 288 13.88 15.94 -9.04
C ALA A 288 14.32 14.58 -8.48
N LEU A 289 13.93 13.53 -9.20
CA LEU A 289 14.59 12.22 -9.18
C LEU A 289 15.52 12.17 -10.38
N ALA A 290 16.74 11.70 -10.18
CA ALA A 290 17.77 11.59 -11.19
C ALA A 290 18.47 10.24 -11.13
N GLU A 291 19.02 9.79 -12.24
CA GLU A 291 19.84 8.60 -12.36
C GLU A 291 21.29 8.98 -12.59
N ILE A 292 22.23 8.27 -11.97
CA ILE A 292 23.66 8.44 -12.21
C ILE A 292 24.01 7.81 -13.55
N ARG A 293 24.45 8.64 -14.52
CA ARG A 293 24.86 8.19 -15.88
C ARG A 293 26.35 7.95 -16.02
N ARG A 294 27.16 8.69 -15.26
CA ARG A 294 28.61 8.56 -15.26
C ARG A 294 29.14 8.87 -13.86
N THR A 295 30.20 8.20 -13.45
CA THR A 295 30.83 8.38 -12.14
C THR A 295 32.13 9.18 -12.19
N ASP A 296 32.86 9.17 -13.31
CA ASP A 296 34.11 9.91 -13.52
C ASP A 296 33.95 11.44 -13.37
N GLN A 297 32.83 11.98 -13.84
CA GLN A 297 32.44 13.39 -13.70
C GLN A 297 31.16 13.57 -12.85
N LEU A 298 30.65 12.48 -12.30
CA LEU A 298 29.35 12.39 -11.63
C LEU A 298 28.25 13.15 -12.39
N VAL A 299 27.72 12.50 -13.43
CA VAL A 299 26.62 13.05 -14.22
C VAL A 299 25.29 12.48 -13.69
N CYS A 300 24.44 13.35 -13.14
CA CYS A 300 23.07 13.01 -12.72
C CYS A 300 22.10 13.48 -13.80
N GLN A 301 21.30 12.56 -14.33
CA GLN A 301 20.25 12.86 -15.32
C GLN A 301 18.88 12.88 -14.67
N PRO A 302 18.21 14.03 -14.52
CA PRO A 302 16.85 14.09 -14.04
C PRO A 302 15.90 13.33 -14.97
N PHE A 303 15.05 12.48 -14.40
CA PHE A 303 14.00 11.75 -15.12
C PHE A 303 12.59 12.06 -14.61
N ARG A 304 12.47 12.69 -13.42
CA ARG A 304 11.19 13.14 -12.86
C ARG A 304 11.38 14.42 -12.07
N VAL A 305 10.84 15.52 -12.57
CA VAL A 305 11.02 16.87 -12.00
C VAL A 305 9.80 17.27 -11.20
N PHE A 306 10.00 17.90 -10.02
CA PHE A 306 8.96 18.36 -9.09
C PHE A 306 8.90 19.90 -8.98
N MET A 307 9.58 20.62 -9.84
CA MET A 307 9.54 22.08 -9.98
C MET A 307 8.37 22.52 -10.88
N GLU A 308 7.98 23.79 -10.79
CA GLU A 308 7.00 24.43 -11.68
C GLU A 308 7.69 25.27 -12.73
#